data_a7d0b5acaa18530def93914896288a57
#
_entry.id   a7d0b5acaa18530def93914896288a57
#
_cell.length_a   1.000
_cell.length_b   1.000
_cell.length_c   1.000
_cell.angle_alpha   90.00
_cell.angle_beta   90.00
_cell.angle_gamma   90.00
#
_symmetry.space_group_name_H-M   'P 1'
#
loop_
_entity.id
_entity.type
_entity.pdbx_description
1 polymer ?
#
loop_
_entity_poly.entity_id
_entity_poly.type
_entity_poly.pdbx_seq_one_letter_code
_entity_poly.pdbx_strand_id
1 'polypeptide(L)'
;ALVADSQRTTAVPTRGRGGTLNRRTAVIVGLLAVAGTGAGVTWYLTAGPGRRVPVPDIVGMSQDEAQLALEKQGLNWGTPARAYSDTVPAGHVISCQPRAGQKVGLGRAVTTVISRGVETKTVPDVVGKTKDQAGAAIKGAGLTLGTVTEEYSASVASGKVISSDPKAGKVIEHTEKVSIVVSKGKEPATIPDVTGMSEDDAKKTLEDAGLKKGKVSQDYSDSVDKGKVISSSPIAGASGYSKGDSVDLTVSKGPEKVTI
;
A
#
# COMPACT_ATOMS: atom_id res chain seq x y z
N ALA A 1 -18.93 -66.72 -14.42
CA ALA A 1 -18.72 -68.06 -13.87
C ALA A 1 -18.05 -67.89 -12.50
N LEU A 2 -18.81 -68.00 -11.39
CA LEU A 2 -18.85 -69.13 -10.50
C LEU A 2 -17.48 -69.47 -9.91
N VAL A 3 -17.24 -69.62 -8.61
CA VAL A 3 -17.99 -70.22 -7.51
C VAL A 3 -17.36 -69.79 -6.18
N ALA A 4 -18.22 -69.65 -5.18
CA ALA A 4 -18.00 -69.64 -3.76
C ALA A 4 -17.16 -70.86 -3.25
N ASP A 5 -16.63 -70.75 -2.07
CA ASP A 5 -16.75 -71.67 -0.90
C ASP A 5 -15.71 -71.28 0.15
N SER A 6 -16.00 -71.19 1.29
CA SER A 6 -16.43 -71.98 2.42
C SER A 6 -15.69 -71.60 3.68
N GLN A 7 -16.44 -71.32 4.63
CA GLN A 7 -16.12 -71.21 6.06
C GLN A 7 -15.43 -72.46 6.63
N ARG A 8 -14.45 -72.33 7.47
CA ARG A 8 -14.14 -73.28 8.54
C ARG A 8 -13.81 -72.61 9.84
N THR A 9 -14.84 -72.57 10.67
CA THR A 9 -14.75 -72.37 12.10
C THR A 9 -14.06 -73.59 12.72
N THR A 10 -12.95 -73.42 13.39
CA THR A 10 -12.38 -74.44 14.29
C THR A 10 -12.56 -73.98 15.73
N ALA A 11 -13.54 -74.57 16.42
CA ALA A 11 -13.72 -74.45 17.85
C ALA A 11 -12.59 -75.16 18.59
N VAL A 12 -11.98 -74.49 19.54
CA VAL A 12 -11.05 -75.10 20.53
C VAL A 12 -11.85 -75.39 21.80
N PRO A 13 -11.81 -76.62 22.36
CA PRO A 13 -12.56 -76.95 23.54
C PRO A 13 -11.89 -76.39 24.78
N THR A 14 -12.62 -75.69 25.59
CA THR A 14 -12.26 -75.27 26.94
C THR A 14 -12.44 -76.46 27.89
N ARG A 15 -11.37 -76.95 28.43
CA ARG A 15 -11.40 -77.93 29.53
C ARG A 15 -11.43 -77.16 30.84
N GLY A 16 -12.53 -77.14 31.48
CA GLY A 16 -12.77 -76.51 32.77
C GLY A 16 -11.91 -77.18 33.88
N ARG A 17 -11.34 -76.33 34.69
CA ARG A 17 -10.84 -76.71 36.02
C ARG A 17 -11.48 -75.75 37.02
N GLY A 18 -12.48 -76.22 37.69
CA GLY A 18 -13.19 -75.48 38.73
C GLY A 18 -12.26 -75.22 39.91
N GLY A 19 -11.96 -73.96 40.14
CA GLY A 19 -11.45 -73.45 41.37
C GLY A 19 -12.46 -72.48 41.92
N THR A 20 -13.12 -72.84 43.01
CA THR A 20 -14.09 -72.00 43.72
C THR A 20 -13.35 -70.83 44.33
N LEU A 21 -13.36 -69.67 43.63
CA LEU A 21 -12.97 -68.41 44.24
C LEU A 21 -13.96 -68.03 45.31
N ASN A 22 -13.51 -67.98 46.56
CA ASN A 22 -14.30 -67.56 47.70
C ASN A 22 -14.86 -66.16 47.44
N ARG A 23 -16.16 -65.96 47.65
CA ARG A 23 -16.88 -64.70 47.44
C ARG A 23 -16.19 -63.45 48.04
N ARG A 24 -15.42 -63.68 49.13
CA ARG A 24 -14.63 -62.61 49.80
C ARG A 24 -13.43 -62.18 49.02
N THR A 25 -12.74 -63.07 48.31
CA THR A 25 -11.57 -62.73 47.45
C THR A 25 -11.98 -62.07 46.16
N ALA A 26 -13.14 -62.43 45.59
CA ALA A 26 -13.67 -61.79 44.40
C ALA A 26 -14.07 -60.33 44.67
N VAL A 27 -14.62 -60.00 45.85
CA VAL A 27 -14.97 -58.64 46.24
C VAL A 27 -13.71 -57.78 46.50
N ILE A 28 -12.67 -58.33 47.09
CA ILE A 28 -11.41 -57.61 47.35
C ILE A 28 -10.68 -57.31 46.04
N VAL A 29 -10.59 -58.27 45.11
CA VAL A 29 -9.98 -58.04 43.78
C VAL A 29 -10.80 -57.05 42.95
N GLY A 30 -12.13 -57.08 43.01
CA GLY A 30 -12.98 -56.12 42.35
C GLY A 30 -12.86 -54.70 42.93
N LEU A 31 -12.76 -54.57 44.26
CA LEU A 31 -12.58 -53.26 44.92
C LEU A 31 -11.18 -52.67 44.65
N LEU A 32 -10.14 -53.49 44.63
CA LEU A 32 -8.77 -53.01 44.26
C LEU A 32 -8.68 -52.62 42.80
N ALA A 33 -9.35 -53.29 41.89
CA ALA A 33 -9.39 -52.91 40.48
C ALA A 33 -10.11 -51.59 40.25
N VAL A 34 -11.26 -51.35 40.97
CA VAL A 34 -11.97 -50.08 40.89
C VAL A 34 -11.21 -48.92 41.54
N ALA A 35 -10.57 -49.16 42.69
CA ALA A 35 -9.74 -48.13 43.32
C ALA A 35 -8.47 -47.81 42.52
N GLY A 36 -7.83 -48.82 41.90
CA GLY A 36 -6.65 -48.64 41.05
C GLY A 36 -6.97 -47.88 39.74
N THR A 37 -8.11 -48.18 39.12
CA THR A 37 -8.54 -47.46 37.90
C THR A 37 -8.88 -45.98 38.18
N GLY A 38 -9.55 -45.70 39.31
CA GLY A 38 -9.88 -44.32 39.71
C GLY A 38 -8.61 -43.48 39.98
N ALA A 39 -7.68 -44.03 40.77
CA ALA A 39 -6.41 -43.33 41.04
C ALA A 39 -5.54 -43.17 39.80
N GLY A 40 -5.48 -44.18 38.94
CA GLY A 40 -4.75 -44.11 37.65
C GLY A 40 -5.36 -43.11 36.70
N VAL A 41 -6.68 -43.04 36.58
CA VAL A 41 -7.37 -42.04 35.73
C VAL A 41 -7.21 -40.67 36.32
N THR A 42 -7.32 -40.48 37.64
CA THR A 42 -7.11 -39.20 38.30
C THR A 42 -5.64 -38.73 38.11
N TRP A 43 -4.66 -39.58 38.32
CA TRP A 43 -3.27 -39.26 38.07
C TRP A 43 -3.02 -38.93 36.61
N TYR A 44 -3.60 -39.70 35.65
CA TYR A 44 -3.47 -39.44 34.21
C TYR A 44 -4.00 -38.08 33.81
N LEU A 45 -5.14 -37.65 34.39
CA LEU A 45 -5.77 -36.37 34.06
C LEU A 45 -5.20 -35.15 34.80
N THR A 46 -4.59 -35.37 36.01
CA THR A 46 -4.09 -34.27 36.87
C THR A 46 -2.61 -34.08 36.85
N ALA A 47 -1.82 -35.13 36.75
CA ALA A 47 -0.37 -35.13 36.83
C ALA A 47 0.32 -35.91 35.71
N GLY A 48 -0.43 -36.78 34.99
CA GLY A 48 0.08 -37.64 33.91
C GLY A 48 -0.07 -37.02 32.51
N PRO A 49 0.17 -37.84 31.47
CA PRO A 49 0.08 -37.41 30.05
C PRO A 49 -1.30 -36.87 29.62
N GLY A 50 -2.38 -37.20 30.39
CA GLY A 50 -3.72 -36.66 30.17
C GLY A 50 -3.95 -35.27 30.71
N ARG A 51 -2.96 -34.66 31.37
CA ARG A 51 -3.05 -33.30 31.91
C ARG A 51 -3.34 -32.28 30.78
N ARG A 52 -4.33 -31.46 30.98
CA ARG A 52 -4.65 -30.36 30.08
C ARG A 52 -4.23 -29.02 30.69
N VAL A 53 -3.54 -28.23 29.90
CA VAL A 53 -3.06 -26.89 30.28
C VAL A 53 -3.69 -25.83 29.38
N PRO A 54 -3.98 -24.63 29.90
CA PRO A 54 -4.48 -23.55 29.07
C PRO A 54 -3.36 -23.02 28.17
N VAL A 55 -3.70 -22.72 26.94
CA VAL A 55 -2.80 -21.96 26.05
C VAL A 55 -2.64 -20.57 26.61
N PRO A 56 -1.40 -20.08 26.85
CA PRO A 56 -1.15 -18.72 27.32
C PRO A 56 -1.58 -17.69 26.26
N ASP A 57 -1.88 -16.48 26.71
CA ASP A 57 -2.09 -15.37 25.78
C ASP A 57 -0.72 -14.89 25.27
N ILE A 58 -0.47 -15.14 24.00
CA ILE A 58 0.78 -14.80 23.32
C ILE A 58 0.58 -13.79 22.20
N VAL A 59 -0.66 -13.31 22.01
CA VAL A 59 -0.95 -12.32 20.98
C VAL A 59 -0.27 -11.00 21.32
N GLY A 60 0.40 -10.39 20.37
CA GLY A 60 1.18 -9.17 20.55
C GLY A 60 2.58 -9.36 21.14
N MET A 61 2.94 -10.58 21.60
CA MET A 61 4.32 -10.87 22.04
C MET A 61 5.27 -11.03 20.85
N SER A 62 6.54 -10.79 21.08
CA SER A 62 7.58 -11.18 20.13
C SER A 62 7.62 -12.72 19.98
N GLN A 63 8.20 -13.19 18.88
CA GLN A 63 8.32 -14.63 18.62
C GLN A 63 9.02 -15.36 19.78
N ASP A 64 10.12 -14.79 20.32
CA ASP A 64 10.92 -15.40 21.36
C ASP A 64 10.18 -15.44 22.71
N GLU A 65 9.49 -14.35 23.07
CA GLU A 65 8.65 -14.29 24.27
C GLU A 65 7.49 -15.27 24.22
N ALA A 66 6.83 -15.38 23.07
CA ALA A 66 5.72 -16.29 22.83
C ALA A 66 6.18 -17.75 22.93
N GLN A 67 7.33 -18.08 22.36
CA GLN A 67 7.92 -19.43 22.45
C GLN A 67 8.22 -19.78 23.90
N LEU A 68 8.87 -18.89 24.64
CA LEU A 68 9.17 -19.10 26.05
C LEU A 68 7.90 -19.25 26.90
N ALA A 69 6.85 -18.50 26.60
CA ALA A 69 5.56 -18.60 27.29
C ALA A 69 4.88 -19.96 27.07
N LEU A 70 4.95 -20.51 25.86
CA LEU A 70 4.44 -21.83 25.53
C LEU A 70 5.25 -22.95 26.23
N GLU A 71 6.56 -22.85 26.18
CA GLU A 71 7.47 -23.81 26.83
C GLU A 71 7.25 -23.90 28.36
N LYS A 72 7.05 -22.76 29.04
CA LYS A 72 6.69 -22.70 30.47
C LYS A 72 5.40 -23.44 30.80
N GLN A 73 4.46 -23.53 29.85
CA GLN A 73 3.21 -24.27 29.99
C GLN A 73 3.32 -25.75 29.52
N GLY A 74 4.50 -26.17 29.07
CA GLY A 74 4.71 -27.50 28.52
C GLY A 74 4.02 -27.72 27.17
N LEU A 75 3.90 -26.67 26.38
CA LEU A 75 3.37 -26.67 25.02
C LEU A 75 4.51 -26.51 24.02
N ASN A 76 4.32 -27.03 22.81
CA ASN A 76 5.34 -26.94 21.77
C ASN A 76 5.03 -25.76 20.83
N TRP A 77 6.08 -25.11 20.37
CA TRP A 77 6.00 -24.16 19.28
C TRP A 77 5.74 -24.91 17.96
N GLY A 78 4.62 -24.61 17.29
CA GLY A 78 4.31 -25.15 15.97
C GLY A 78 4.96 -24.36 14.84
N THR A 79 4.81 -24.83 13.60
CA THR A 79 5.32 -24.08 12.43
C THR A 79 4.58 -22.76 12.29
N PRO A 80 5.27 -21.60 12.34
CA PRO A 80 4.63 -20.30 12.22
C PRO A 80 4.24 -20.00 10.76
N ALA A 81 3.06 -19.48 10.54
CA ALA A 81 2.69 -18.79 9.32
C ALA A 81 3.09 -17.30 9.40
N ARG A 82 3.16 -16.61 8.29
CA ARG A 82 3.48 -15.17 8.25
C ARG A 82 2.41 -14.41 7.47
N ALA A 83 1.95 -13.28 8.00
CA ALA A 83 0.99 -12.40 7.36
C ALA A 83 1.37 -10.94 7.60
N TYR A 84 0.89 -10.03 6.76
CA TYR A 84 0.99 -8.60 7.02
C TYR A 84 -0.05 -8.18 8.06
N SER A 85 0.23 -7.14 8.81
CA SER A 85 -0.68 -6.55 9.79
C SER A 85 -0.40 -5.06 9.92
N ASP A 86 -1.46 -4.26 9.89
CA ASP A 86 -1.38 -2.81 10.06
C ASP A 86 -1.32 -2.40 11.54
N THR A 87 -1.59 -3.35 12.45
CA THR A 87 -1.70 -3.07 13.89
C THR A 87 -0.65 -3.79 14.73
N VAL A 88 -0.11 -4.91 14.23
CA VAL A 88 0.87 -5.73 14.95
C VAL A 88 2.25 -5.53 14.33
N PRO A 89 3.25 -5.09 15.11
CA PRO A 89 4.61 -4.88 14.61
C PRO A 89 5.23 -6.14 14.00
N ALA A 90 6.19 -5.97 13.10
CA ALA A 90 6.92 -7.08 12.50
C ALA A 90 7.59 -7.95 13.58
N GLY A 91 7.55 -9.28 13.42
CA GLY A 91 8.10 -10.24 14.36
C GLY A 91 7.21 -10.59 15.55
N HIS A 92 6.03 -9.97 15.70
CA HIS A 92 5.10 -10.23 16.80
C HIS A 92 3.95 -11.14 16.36
N VAL A 93 3.34 -11.82 17.33
CA VAL A 93 2.26 -12.78 17.10
C VAL A 93 0.95 -12.06 16.81
N ILE A 94 0.35 -12.30 15.64
CA ILE A 94 -0.99 -11.81 15.27
C ILE A 94 -2.07 -12.69 15.89
N SER A 95 -1.88 -14.01 15.83
CA SER A 95 -2.86 -14.97 16.31
C SER A 95 -2.21 -16.32 16.58
N CYS A 96 -2.90 -17.16 17.37
CA CYS A 96 -2.46 -18.54 17.63
C CYS A 96 -3.63 -19.53 17.54
N GLN A 97 -3.30 -20.77 17.24
CA GLN A 97 -4.22 -21.90 17.25
C GLN A 97 -3.56 -23.09 17.96
N PRO A 98 -4.16 -23.63 19.01
CA PRO A 98 -5.42 -23.26 19.65
C PRO A 98 -5.39 -21.86 20.28
N ARG A 99 -6.55 -21.23 20.47
CA ARG A 99 -6.66 -19.87 21.01
C ARG A 99 -6.25 -19.80 22.49
N ALA A 100 -5.81 -18.62 22.94
CA ALA A 100 -5.53 -18.32 24.33
C ALA A 100 -6.68 -18.79 25.25
N GLY A 101 -6.35 -19.37 26.40
CA GLY A 101 -7.28 -19.92 27.37
C GLY A 101 -7.83 -21.32 27.03
N GLN A 102 -7.69 -21.81 25.82
CA GLN A 102 -8.15 -23.15 25.42
C GLN A 102 -7.30 -24.22 26.13
N LYS A 103 -7.96 -25.21 26.77
CA LYS A 103 -7.27 -26.31 27.44
C LYS A 103 -6.88 -27.39 26.44
N VAL A 104 -5.60 -27.66 26.33
CA VAL A 104 -5.00 -28.66 25.43
C VAL A 104 -4.10 -29.62 26.20
N GLY A 105 -3.81 -30.80 25.63
CA GLY A 105 -2.88 -31.75 26.24
C GLY A 105 -1.45 -31.21 26.25
N LEU A 106 -0.66 -31.64 27.23
CA LEU A 106 0.78 -31.37 27.29
C LEU A 106 1.46 -31.78 25.98
N GLY A 107 2.48 -31.01 25.55
CA GLY A 107 3.22 -31.28 24.32
C GLY A 107 2.43 -30.91 23.04
N ARG A 108 1.19 -30.39 23.15
CA ARG A 108 0.45 -29.93 21.97
C ARG A 108 1.16 -28.78 21.30
N ALA A 109 1.33 -28.88 19.97
CA ALA A 109 1.87 -27.78 19.18
C ALA A 109 0.83 -26.66 19.04
N VAL A 110 1.27 -25.43 19.25
CA VAL A 110 0.50 -24.20 19.02
C VAL A 110 1.06 -23.54 17.77
N THR A 111 0.25 -23.51 16.71
CA THR A 111 0.61 -22.78 15.49
C THR A 111 0.32 -21.30 15.67
N THR A 112 1.18 -20.46 15.14
CA THR A 112 1.09 -19.00 15.26
C THR A 112 1.13 -18.34 13.90
N VAL A 113 0.57 -17.16 13.83
CA VAL A 113 0.74 -16.24 12.70
C VAL A 113 1.59 -15.08 13.17
N ILE A 114 2.76 -14.91 12.55
CA ILE A 114 3.72 -13.85 12.87
C ILE A 114 3.55 -12.69 11.88
N SER A 115 3.51 -11.48 12.40
CA SER A 115 3.43 -10.26 11.61
C SER A 115 4.69 -10.05 10.76
N ARG A 116 4.48 -9.64 9.52
CA ARG A 116 5.52 -9.06 8.65
C ARG A 116 5.60 -7.54 8.78
N GLY A 117 4.77 -6.93 9.62
CA GLY A 117 4.53 -5.51 9.68
C GLY A 117 3.53 -5.06 8.62
N VAL A 118 3.48 -3.76 8.37
CA VAL A 118 2.61 -3.15 7.35
C VAL A 118 3.05 -3.60 5.96
N GLU A 119 2.08 -3.89 5.09
CA GLU A 119 2.38 -4.22 3.71
C GLU A 119 2.92 -3.01 2.96
N THR A 120 4.03 -3.17 2.24
CA THR A 120 4.60 -2.08 1.43
C THR A 120 4.30 -2.25 -0.05
N LYS A 121 4.17 -1.15 -0.76
CA LYS A 121 3.90 -1.08 -2.20
C LYS A 121 4.86 -0.09 -2.87
N THR A 122 5.14 -0.31 -4.14
CA THR A 122 5.97 0.60 -4.92
C THR A 122 5.08 1.63 -5.62
N VAL A 123 5.44 2.91 -5.51
CA VAL A 123 4.74 4.01 -6.19
C VAL A 123 4.92 3.86 -7.70
N PRO A 124 3.83 3.78 -8.47
CA PRO A 124 3.91 3.67 -9.93
C PRO A 124 4.32 5.00 -10.58
N ASP A 125 4.90 4.94 -11.79
CA ASP A 125 5.14 6.13 -12.58
C ASP A 125 3.81 6.65 -13.18
N VAL A 126 3.46 7.86 -12.79
CA VAL A 126 2.23 8.55 -13.20
C VAL A 126 2.51 9.85 -13.95
N VAL A 127 3.77 10.27 -14.09
CA VAL A 127 4.14 11.51 -14.80
C VAL A 127 3.71 11.43 -16.27
N GLY A 128 3.13 12.50 -16.78
CA GLY A 128 2.60 12.58 -18.15
C GLY A 128 1.28 11.87 -18.40
N LYS A 129 0.74 11.11 -17.45
CA LYS A 129 -0.60 10.50 -17.54
C LYS A 129 -1.69 11.55 -17.28
N THR A 130 -2.93 11.24 -17.68
CA THR A 130 -4.07 12.04 -17.21
C THR A 130 -4.35 11.77 -15.74
N LYS A 131 -5.08 12.68 -15.07
CA LYS A 131 -5.51 12.49 -13.67
C LYS A 131 -6.17 11.12 -13.45
N ASP A 132 -7.09 10.72 -14.33
CA ASP A 132 -7.82 9.45 -14.20
C ASP A 132 -6.91 8.24 -14.40
N GLN A 133 -6.01 8.29 -15.39
CA GLN A 133 -5.03 7.25 -15.63
C GLN A 133 -4.05 7.12 -14.45
N ALA A 134 -3.62 8.25 -13.86
CA ALA A 134 -2.76 8.26 -12.67
C ALA A 134 -3.47 7.64 -11.46
N GLY A 135 -4.73 8.04 -11.21
CA GLY A 135 -5.55 7.47 -10.14
C GLY A 135 -5.76 5.98 -10.31
N ALA A 136 -6.04 5.52 -11.53
CA ALA A 136 -6.18 4.10 -11.84
C ALA A 136 -4.86 3.34 -11.62
N ALA A 137 -3.72 3.91 -12.03
CA ALA A 137 -2.40 3.29 -11.82
C ALA A 137 -2.04 3.18 -10.33
N ILE A 138 -2.27 4.23 -9.55
CA ILE A 138 -2.03 4.25 -8.09
C ILE A 138 -2.90 3.19 -7.41
N LYS A 139 -4.20 3.15 -7.74
CA LYS A 139 -5.12 2.14 -7.21
C LYS A 139 -4.74 0.73 -7.63
N GLY A 140 -4.33 0.54 -8.88
CA GLY A 140 -3.84 -0.75 -9.40
C GLY A 140 -2.57 -1.25 -8.70
N ALA A 141 -1.74 -0.36 -8.20
CA ALA A 141 -0.57 -0.68 -7.37
C ALA A 141 -0.94 -1.00 -5.89
N GLY A 142 -2.23 -0.97 -5.52
CA GLY A 142 -2.69 -1.19 -4.14
C GLY A 142 -2.44 0.00 -3.22
N LEU A 143 -2.30 1.22 -3.79
CA LEU A 143 -2.11 2.48 -3.07
C LEU A 143 -3.37 3.35 -3.17
N THR A 144 -3.44 4.38 -2.32
CA THR A 144 -4.54 5.35 -2.32
C THR A 144 -4.07 6.68 -2.91
N LEU A 145 -4.88 7.24 -3.84
CA LEU A 145 -4.65 8.59 -4.33
C LEU A 145 -4.89 9.60 -3.20
N GLY A 146 -3.91 10.46 -2.97
CA GLY A 146 -3.95 11.54 -2.00
C GLY A 146 -4.53 12.83 -2.57
N THR A 147 -3.90 13.95 -2.22
CA THR A 147 -4.28 15.28 -2.68
C THR A 147 -3.92 15.44 -4.16
N VAL A 148 -4.84 16.04 -4.91
CA VAL A 148 -4.60 16.46 -6.29
C VAL A 148 -4.53 17.99 -6.29
N THR A 149 -3.37 18.53 -6.61
CA THR A 149 -3.17 19.97 -6.80
C THR A 149 -2.98 20.30 -8.27
N GLU A 150 -3.20 21.53 -8.63
CA GLU A 150 -3.03 21.99 -10.00
C GLU A 150 -2.06 23.17 -10.07
N GLU A 151 -1.12 23.09 -10.99
CA GLU A 151 -0.10 24.12 -11.20
C GLU A 151 0.06 24.40 -12.70
N TYR A 152 0.52 25.61 -13.05
CA TYR A 152 0.92 25.91 -14.41
C TYR A 152 2.26 25.24 -14.76
N SER A 153 2.37 24.77 -15.99
CA SER A 153 3.58 24.18 -16.51
C SER A 153 3.80 24.56 -17.97
N ALA A 154 4.97 25.06 -18.27
CA ALA A 154 5.36 25.36 -19.65
C ALA A 154 5.69 24.11 -20.48
N SER A 155 6.04 23.01 -19.81
CA SER A 155 6.52 21.77 -20.45
C SER A 155 5.51 20.63 -20.45
N VAL A 156 4.54 20.66 -19.54
CA VAL A 156 3.53 19.60 -19.39
C VAL A 156 2.17 20.11 -19.85
N ALA A 157 1.55 19.41 -20.78
CA ALA A 157 0.24 19.79 -21.31
C ALA A 157 -0.85 19.79 -20.21
N SER A 158 -1.87 20.64 -20.39
CA SER A 158 -3.02 20.71 -19.48
C SER A 158 -3.67 19.34 -19.26
N GLY A 159 -4.06 19.05 -18.02
CA GLY A 159 -4.66 17.79 -17.59
C GLY A 159 -3.69 16.63 -17.40
N LYS A 160 -2.39 16.85 -17.60
CA LYS A 160 -1.35 15.83 -17.39
C LYS A 160 -0.63 16.02 -16.05
N VAL A 161 -0.22 14.91 -15.45
CA VAL A 161 0.52 14.91 -14.18
C VAL A 161 1.92 15.46 -14.39
N ILE A 162 2.27 16.47 -13.60
CA ILE A 162 3.61 17.06 -13.53
C ILE A 162 4.52 16.20 -12.64
N SER A 163 4.01 15.83 -11.46
CA SER A 163 4.79 15.12 -10.45
C SER A 163 3.90 14.33 -9.50
N SER A 164 4.49 13.40 -8.77
CA SER A 164 3.86 12.70 -7.65
C SER A 164 4.72 12.82 -6.40
N ASP A 165 4.06 12.79 -5.26
CA ASP A 165 4.70 12.67 -3.95
C ASP A 165 3.96 11.62 -3.10
N PRO A 166 4.63 10.51 -2.72
CA PRO A 166 6.03 10.17 -3.01
C PRO A 166 6.32 9.92 -4.50
N LYS A 167 7.60 10.07 -4.88
CA LYS A 167 8.05 9.88 -6.28
C LYS A 167 7.92 8.42 -6.73
N ALA A 168 7.74 8.23 -8.03
CA ALA A 168 7.76 6.91 -8.67
C ALA A 168 8.98 6.07 -8.25
N GLY A 169 8.77 4.77 -8.02
CA GLY A 169 9.79 3.82 -7.59
C GLY A 169 10.04 3.79 -6.07
N LYS A 170 9.53 4.75 -5.29
CA LYS A 170 9.64 4.69 -3.82
C LYS A 170 8.76 3.58 -3.28
N VAL A 171 9.28 2.80 -2.33
CA VAL A 171 8.51 1.80 -1.58
C VAL A 171 7.93 2.48 -0.34
N ILE A 172 6.63 2.41 -0.18
CA ILE A 172 5.87 3.02 0.91
C ILE A 172 4.89 2.03 1.51
N GLU A 173 4.39 2.29 2.69
CA GLU A 173 3.31 1.49 3.28
C GLU A 173 2.02 1.66 2.46
N HIS A 174 1.25 0.58 2.30
CA HIS A 174 0.00 0.63 1.51
C HIS A 174 -1.04 1.60 2.09
N THR A 175 -0.88 1.98 3.37
CA THR A 175 -1.70 2.97 4.08
C THR A 175 -1.36 4.41 3.72
N GLU A 176 -0.15 4.65 3.18
CA GLU A 176 0.26 5.97 2.72
C GLU A 176 -0.46 6.36 1.43
N LYS A 177 -0.64 7.67 1.26
CA LYS A 177 -1.31 8.24 0.08
C LYS A 177 -0.28 8.81 -0.89
N VAL A 178 -0.56 8.68 -2.18
CA VAL A 178 0.24 9.29 -3.25
C VAL A 178 -0.49 10.51 -3.77
N SER A 179 0.06 11.70 -3.52
CA SER A 179 -0.45 12.97 -4.04
C SER A 179 0.12 13.23 -5.44
N ILE A 180 -0.62 13.95 -6.26
CA ILE A 180 -0.18 14.32 -7.62
C ILE A 180 -0.39 15.80 -7.88
N VAL A 181 0.48 16.37 -8.69
CA VAL A 181 0.35 17.73 -9.25
C VAL A 181 -0.02 17.59 -10.72
N VAL A 182 -1.12 18.23 -11.12
CA VAL A 182 -1.66 18.20 -12.48
C VAL A 182 -1.41 19.54 -13.14
N SER A 183 -1.01 19.53 -14.40
CA SER A 183 -0.78 20.75 -15.18
C SER A 183 -2.08 21.43 -15.57
N LYS A 184 -2.16 22.74 -15.35
CA LYS A 184 -3.13 23.65 -15.98
C LYS A 184 -2.75 24.03 -17.41
N GLY A 185 -1.58 23.58 -17.89
CA GLY A 185 -0.98 24.08 -19.11
C GLY A 185 -0.08 25.29 -18.84
N LYS A 186 0.23 26.04 -19.88
CA LYS A 186 1.01 27.28 -19.75
C LYS A 186 0.22 28.33 -18.95
N GLU A 187 0.93 29.14 -18.16
CA GLU A 187 0.35 30.25 -17.42
C GLU A 187 -0.14 31.33 -18.41
N PRO A 188 -1.41 31.76 -18.34
CA PRO A 188 -1.92 32.81 -19.23
C PRO A 188 -1.16 34.10 -19.03
N ALA A 189 -0.97 34.85 -20.13
CA ALA A 189 -0.40 36.18 -20.12
C ALA A 189 -1.30 37.13 -20.91
N THR A 190 -1.38 38.39 -20.47
CA THR A 190 -2.06 39.46 -21.17
C THR A 190 -1.02 40.29 -21.91
N ILE A 191 -1.27 40.59 -23.18
CA ILE A 191 -0.38 41.41 -23.97
C ILE A 191 -0.56 42.87 -23.56
N PRO A 192 0.48 43.53 -23.03
CA PRO A 192 0.41 44.93 -22.64
C PRO A 192 0.41 45.84 -23.88
N ASP A 193 -0.12 47.06 -23.72
CA ASP A 193 0.01 48.09 -24.75
C ASP A 193 1.43 48.67 -24.71
N VAL A 194 2.14 48.53 -25.81
CA VAL A 194 3.50 49.00 -26.00
C VAL A 194 3.59 50.09 -27.10
N THR A 195 2.44 50.54 -27.60
CA THR A 195 2.35 51.56 -28.65
C THR A 195 2.97 52.86 -28.16
N GLY A 196 3.77 53.52 -29.00
CA GLY A 196 4.47 54.77 -28.68
C GLY A 196 5.72 54.66 -27.77
N MET A 197 6.01 53.43 -27.23
CA MET A 197 7.22 53.18 -26.46
C MET A 197 8.44 53.08 -27.35
N SER A 198 9.63 53.25 -26.76
CA SER A 198 10.88 52.84 -27.44
C SER A 198 10.94 51.31 -27.55
N GLU A 199 11.72 50.77 -28.46
CA GLU A 199 11.90 49.33 -28.63
C GLU A 199 12.38 48.64 -27.32
N ASP A 200 13.31 49.32 -26.57
CA ASP A 200 13.83 48.77 -25.31
C ASP A 200 12.78 48.82 -24.21
N ASP A 201 12.01 49.91 -24.08
CA ASP A 201 10.92 49.98 -23.09
C ASP A 201 9.80 48.98 -23.41
N ALA A 202 9.45 48.83 -24.68
CA ALA A 202 8.49 47.82 -25.12
C ALA A 202 8.95 46.39 -24.80
N LYS A 203 10.23 46.09 -25.07
CA LYS A 203 10.84 44.80 -24.71
C LYS A 203 10.71 44.53 -23.22
N LYS A 204 11.10 45.51 -22.41
CA LYS A 204 11.00 45.39 -20.95
C LYS A 204 9.56 45.16 -20.46
N THR A 205 8.62 45.94 -21.00
CA THR A 205 7.21 45.84 -20.68
C THR A 205 6.65 44.45 -21.04
N LEU A 206 7.04 43.87 -22.18
CA LEU A 206 6.69 42.50 -22.56
C LEU A 206 7.31 41.46 -21.63
N GLU A 207 8.58 41.62 -21.27
CA GLU A 207 9.28 40.72 -20.36
C GLU A 207 8.68 40.75 -18.96
N ASP A 208 8.31 41.91 -18.44
CA ASP A 208 7.61 42.09 -17.15
C ASP A 208 6.22 41.40 -17.14
N ALA A 209 5.55 41.33 -18.31
CA ALA A 209 4.32 40.57 -18.52
C ALA A 209 4.57 39.06 -18.76
N GLY A 210 5.83 38.60 -18.71
CA GLY A 210 6.23 37.22 -18.95
C GLY A 210 6.26 36.81 -20.42
N LEU A 211 6.17 37.76 -21.35
CA LEU A 211 6.18 37.55 -22.80
C LEU A 211 7.58 37.77 -23.36
N LYS A 212 7.83 37.35 -24.59
CA LYS A 212 9.09 37.58 -25.30
C LYS A 212 8.86 38.59 -26.43
N LYS A 213 9.87 39.47 -26.61
CA LYS A 213 9.94 40.25 -27.85
C LYS A 213 10.23 39.30 -29.02
N GLY A 214 9.35 39.32 -30.01
CA GLY A 214 9.46 38.55 -31.23
C GLY A 214 10.26 39.31 -32.30
N LYS A 215 9.83 39.20 -33.54
CA LYS A 215 10.41 39.92 -34.68
C LYS A 215 10.15 41.41 -34.58
N VAL A 216 11.13 42.21 -34.99
CA VAL A 216 10.96 43.65 -35.15
C VAL A 216 10.95 43.98 -36.65
N SER A 217 9.86 44.50 -37.10
CA SER A 217 9.73 45.09 -38.44
C SER A 217 9.74 46.62 -38.36
N GLN A 218 10.02 47.26 -39.44
CA GLN A 218 10.00 48.74 -39.52
C GLN A 218 9.11 49.22 -40.64
N ASP A 219 8.30 50.21 -40.34
CA ASP A 219 7.40 50.85 -41.32
C ASP A 219 7.40 52.37 -41.17
N TYR A 220 6.93 53.09 -42.20
CA TYR A 220 6.77 54.51 -42.13
C TYR A 220 5.50 54.87 -41.35
N SER A 221 5.55 56.00 -40.64
CA SER A 221 4.38 56.51 -39.90
C SER A 221 4.47 58.03 -39.80
N ASP A 222 3.38 58.67 -40.15
CA ASP A 222 3.26 60.13 -40.02
C ASP A 222 2.80 60.53 -38.60
N SER A 223 2.30 59.58 -37.81
CA SER A 223 1.73 59.81 -36.48
C SER A 223 2.63 59.33 -35.34
N VAL A 224 3.58 58.43 -35.59
CA VAL A 224 4.48 57.88 -34.59
C VAL A 224 5.93 58.25 -34.89
N ASP A 225 6.60 58.84 -33.92
CA ASP A 225 8.01 59.27 -34.05
C ASP A 225 8.92 58.12 -34.41
N LYS A 226 10.00 58.43 -35.13
CA LYS A 226 11.03 57.47 -35.50
C LYS A 226 11.61 56.76 -34.26
N GLY A 227 11.68 55.43 -34.32
CA GLY A 227 12.22 54.56 -33.24
C GLY A 227 11.18 54.19 -32.20
N LYS A 228 9.90 54.65 -32.37
CA LYS A 228 8.77 54.27 -31.48
C LYS A 228 7.97 53.14 -32.10
N VAL A 229 7.33 52.33 -31.26
CA VAL A 229 6.46 51.21 -31.66
C VAL A 229 5.18 51.75 -32.25
N ILE A 230 4.87 51.37 -33.49
CA ILE A 230 3.58 51.67 -34.18
C ILE A 230 2.52 50.73 -33.72
N SER A 231 2.84 49.41 -33.66
CA SER A 231 1.89 48.36 -33.31
C SER A 231 2.61 47.12 -32.82
N SER A 232 1.88 46.26 -32.13
CA SER A 232 2.30 44.91 -31.78
C SER A 232 1.41 43.86 -32.45
N SER A 233 1.99 42.70 -32.69
CA SER A 233 1.23 41.53 -33.17
C SER A 233 1.64 40.30 -32.31
N PRO A 234 0.71 39.80 -31.49
CA PRO A 234 -0.69 40.18 -31.31
C PRO A 234 -0.86 41.58 -30.69
N ILE A 235 -2.06 42.15 -30.89
CA ILE A 235 -2.39 43.47 -30.33
C ILE A 235 -2.60 43.41 -28.81
N ALA A 236 -2.49 44.57 -28.18
CA ALA A 236 -2.75 44.72 -26.74
C ALA A 236 -4.12 44.15 -26.34
N GLY A 237 -4.18 43.45 -25.20
CA GLY A 237 -5.39 42.83 -24.67
C GLY A 237 -5.85 41.57 -25.39
N ALA A 238 -5.17 41.11 -26.43
CA ALA A 238 -5.51 39.84 -27.10
C ALA A 238 -5.47 38.68 -26.12
N SER A 239 -6.44 37.77 -26.18
CA SER A 239 -6.59 36.60 -25.32
C SER A 239 -6.00 35.34 -25.98
N GLY A 240 -5.75 34.32 -25.16
CA GLY A 240 -5.26 33.03 -25.63
C GLY A 240 -3.72 32.92 -25.67
N TYR A 241 -3.02 33.90 -25.14
CA TYR A 241 -1.57 33.93 -25.04
C TYR A 241 -1.10 33.49 -23.63
N SER A 242 0.12 33.01 -23.56
CA SER A 242 0.68 32.47 -22.34
C SER A 242 2.09 33.01 -22.12
N LYS A 243 2.57 32.96 -20.88
CA LYS A 243 3.97 33.28 -20.58
C LYS A 243 4.92 32.49 -21.46
N GLY A 244 5.91 33.20 -21.98
CA GLY A 244 6.90 32.68 -22.93
C GLY A 244 6.52 32.80 -24.40
N ASP A 245 5.29 33.20 -24.74
CA ASP A 245 4.90 33.47 -26.12
C ASP A 245 5.53 34.79 -26.63
N SER A 246 5.73 34.91 -27.95
CA SER A 246 6.40 36.05 -28.56
C SER A 246 5.40 37.05 -29.11
N VAL A 247 5.75 38.33 -28.99
CA VAL A 247 5.00 39.46 -29.54
C VAL A 247 5.92 40.21 -30.50
N ASP A 248 5.50 40.23 -31.76
CA ASP A 248 6.21 40.98 -32.81
C ASP A 248 5.90 42.49 -32.72
N LEU A 249 6.85 43.32 -33.05
CA LEU A 249 6.75 44.77 -33.00
C LEU A 249 6.97 45.38 -34.39
N THR A 250 6.19 46.41 -34.70
CA THR A 250 6.46 47.29 -35.85
C THR A 250 6.90 48.64 -35.33
N VAL A 251 8.11 49.07 -35.70
CA VAL A 251 8.78 50.29 -35.23
C VAL A 251 8.77 51.33 -36.34
N SER A 252 8.49 52.59 -36.00
CA SER A 252 8.42 53.70 -36.94
C SER A 252 9.82 54.08 -37.50
N LYS A 253 9.88 54.24 -38.81
CA LYS A 253 10.97 54.93 -39.54
C LYS A 253 10.80 56.44 -39.54
N GLY A 254 9.69 56.97 -39.02
CA GLY A 254 9.22 58.33 -39.20
C GLY A 254 8.46 58.53 -40.52
N PRO A 255 8.14 59.71 -40.89
CA PRO A 255 7.42 60.02 -42.14
C PRO A 255 8.18 59.54 -43.37
N GLU A 256 7.45 59.08 -44.38
CA GLU A 256 8.05 58.72 -45.65
C GLU A 256 8.57 59.99 -46.37
N LYS A 257 9.87 59.98 -46.69
CA LYS A 257 10.45 61.12 -47.47
C LYS A 257 10.15 60.95 -48.93
N VAL A 258 9.26 61.80 -49.44
CA VAL A 258 9.07 61.92 -50.89
C VAL A 258 10.21 62.77 -51.48
N THR A 259 11.02 62.16 -52.32
CA THR A 259 12.05 62.88 -53.07
C THR A 259 11.33 63.52 -54.30
N ILE A 260 11.33 64.79 -54.35
CA ILE A 260 10.82 65.58 -55.50
C ILE A 260 11.87 65.65 -56.58
#